data_3e48b507e744f04871c17e8f3bddeff1
#
_entry.id   3e48b507e744f04871c17e8f3bddeff1
#
_cell.length_a   1.000
_cell.length_b   1.000
_cell.length_c   1.000
_cell.angle_alpha   90.00
_cell.angle_beta   90.00
_cell.angle_gamma   90.00
#
_symmetry.space_group_name_H-M   'P 1'
#
loop_
_entity.id
_entity.type
_entity.pdbx_description
1 polymer ?
#
loop_
_entity_poly.entity_id
_entity_poly.type
_entity_poly.pdbx_seq_one_letter_code
_entity_poly.pdbx_strand_id
1 'polypeptide(L)'
;MPAALKNYQPVTAERLLKPGDGEWLMIRRTYDGWGYSPLDKITPANVTKLHPVWVFSTGEARVHESAPIVNGGVMFVTTPNNQVIAIDVRSGNVLWRYRRPRAAAALVPHDTSRGVALYGEKVYFAGGEAMVVALDAKTGKEIWTTTVA
;
A
#
# COMPACT_ATOMS: atom_id res chain seq x y z
N MET A 1 1.34 -19.94 -3.02
CA MET A 1 1.68 -18.53 -2.76
C MET A 1 2.11 -17.87 -4.06
N PRO A 2 1.53 -16.74 -4.48
CA PRO A 2 1.93 -16.02 -5.68
C PRO A 2 3.41 -15.64 -5.69
N ALA A 3 4.03 -15.59 -6.88
CA ALA A 3 5.48 -15.36 -7.01
C ALA A 3 5.95 -14.05 -6.37
N ALA A 4 5.18 -12.97 -6.52
CA ALA A 4 5.49 -11.68 -5.91
C ALA A 4 5.61 -11.76 -4.37
N LEU A 5 4.76 -12.56 -3.72
CA LEU A 5 4.80 -12.75 -2.26
C LEU A 5 5.91 -13.70 -1.80
N LYS A 6 6.32 -14.68 -2.65
CA LYS A 6 7.45 -15.56 -2.33
C LYS A 6 8.77 -14.78 -2.21
N ASN A 7 8.92 -13.76 -3.04
CA ASN A 7 10.12 -12.93 -3.12
C ASN A 7 10.02 -11.62 -2.31
N TYR A 8 9.01 -11.50 -1.44
CA TYR A 8 8.86 -10.32 -0.59
C TYR A 8 10.12 -10.12 0.28
N GLN A 9 10.73 -8.96 0.15
CA GLN A 9 11.90 -8.57 0.93
C GLN A 9 11.46 -7.77 2.15
N PRO A 10 11.91 -8.12 3.37
CA PRO A 10 11.63 -7.33 4.56
C PRO A 10 12.07 -5.88 4.39
N VAL A 11 11.24 -4.94 4.83
CA VAL A 11 11.59 -3.52 4.79
C VAL A 11 12.43 -3.17 6.02
N THR A 12 13.67 -2.71 5.78
CA THR A 12 14.62 -2.32 6.83
C THR A 12 14.83 -0.81 6.83
N ALA A 13 15.45 -0.29 7.89
CA ALA A 13 15.80 1.13 7.97
C ALA A 13 16.69 1.57 6.81
N GLU A 14 17.66 0.73 6.41
CA GLU A 14 18.56 1.01 5.29
C GLU A 14 17.80 1.10 3.97
N ARG A 15 16.82 0.19 3.74
CA ARG A 15 16.00 0.23 2.53
C ARG A 15 15.05 1.44 2.51
N LEU A 16 14.57 1.91 3.66
CA LEU A 16 13.78 3.13 3.77
C LEU A 16 14.62 4.38 3.46
N LEU A 17 15.90 4.40 3.89
CA LEU A 17 16.83 5.48 3.58
C LEU A 17 17.23 5.49 2.10
N LYS A 18 17.44 4.32 1.52
CA LYS A 18 17.88 4.16 0.12
C LYS A 18 17.10 3.05 -0.56
N PRO A 19 15.85 3.33 -0.96
CA PRO A 19 15.03 2.34 -1.68
C PRO A 19 15.60 2.05 -3.07
N GLY A 20 15.43 0.83 -3.55
CA GLY A 20 15.75 0.46 -4.94
C GLY A 20 14.96 1.30 -5.93
N ASP A 21 15.46 1.44 -7.17
CA ASP A 21 14.90 2.37 -8.16
C ASP A 21 13.42 2.12 -8.48
N GLY A 22 13.00 0.87 -8.51
CA GLY A 22 11.60 0.47 -8.74
C GLY A 22 10.75 0.35 -7.48
N GLU A 23 11.28 0.76 -6.31
CA GLU A 23 10.58 0.65 -5.03
C GLU A 23 10.02 1.99 -4.57
N TRP A 24 8.89 1.91 -3.87
CA TRP A 24 8.20 3.05 -3.27
C TRP A 24 7.75 2.67 -1.87
N LEU A 25 8.72 2.58 -0.91
CA LEU A 25 8.53 1.95 0.40
C LEU A 25 7.83 2.82 1.43
N MET A 26 7.68 4.12 1.15
CA MET A 26 6.96 5.07 1.98
C MET A 26 6.31 6.15 1.13
N ILE A 27 5.42 6.94 1.73
CA ILE A 27 4.85 8.11 1.07
C ILE A 27 5.96 9.02 0.53
N ARG A 28 5.83 9.46 -0.72
CA ARG A 28 6.84 10.29 -1.43
C ARG A 28 8.23 9.66 -1.53
N ARG A 29 8.34 8.35 -1.40
CA ARG A 29 9.50 7.49 -1.66
C ARG A 29 10.64 7.58 -0.66
N THR A 30 11.07 8.77 -0.27
CA THR A 30 12.24 9.03 0.60
C THR A 30 11.90 10.02 1.71
N TYR A 31 12.72 10.07 2.76
CA TYR A 31 12.48 10.94 3.93
C TYR A 31 12.55 12.44 3.63
N ASP A 32 13.21 12.85 2.55
CA ASP A 32 13.20 14.24 2.08
C ASP A 32 11.84 14.65 1.47
N GLY A 33 10.99 13.66 1.16
CA GLY A 33 9.63 13.89 0.72
C GLY A 33 9.47 14.48 -0.67
N TRP A 34 10.50 14.41 -1.52
CA TRP A 34 10.46 15.01 -2.86
C TRP A 34 9.56 14.27 -3.83
N GLY A 35 9.28 12.99 -3.58
CA GLY A 35 8.45 12.18 -4.46
C GLY A 35 9.09 11.94 -5.83
N TYR A 36 10.40 11.99 -5.90
CA TYR A 36 11.16 11.81 -7.13
C TYR A 36 11.38 10.33 -7.43
N SER A 37 11.13 9.94 -8.70
CA SER A 37 11.47 8.62 -9.22
C SER A 37 12.77 8.71 -10.04
N PRO A 38 13.79 7.87 -9.78
CA PRO A 38 15.00 7.82 -10.60
C PRO A 38 14.81 7.09 -11.93
N LEU A 39 13.62 6.54 -12.20
CA LEU A 39 13.31 5.86 -13.46
C LEU A 39 13.23 6.87 -14.61
N ASP A 40 13.93 6.61 -15.69
CA ASP A 40 14.12 7.51 -16.84
C ASP A 40 13.60 6.93 -18.18
N LYS A 41 12.91 5.78 -18.12
CA LYS A 41 12.43 5.09 -19.32
C LYS A 41 11.29 5.81 -20.04
N ILE A 42 10.57 6.70 -19.37
CA ILE A 42 9.53 7.54 -19.98
C ILE A 42 10.19 8.86 -20.38
N THR A 43 10.13 9.16 -21.67
CA THR A 43 10.77 10.33 -22.28
C THR A 43 9.78 11.10 -23.14
N PRO A 44 10.06 12.37 -23.52
CA PRO A 44 9.23 13.11 -24.48
C PRO A 44 9.01 12.37 -25.81
N ALA A 45 9.97 11.54 -26.22
CA ALA A 45 9.88 10.79 -27.46
C ALA A 45 8.94 9.57 -27.40
N ASN A 46 8.63 9.07 -26.21
CA ASN A 46 7.80 7.85 -26.06
C ASN A 46 6.56 8.01 -25.18
N VAL A 47 6.39 9.16 -24.52
CA VAL A 47 5.25 9.40 -23.60
C VAL A 47 3.88 9.24 -24.29
N THR A 48 3.79 9.57 -25.57
CA THR A 48 2.55 9.40 -26.35
C THR A 48 2.16 7.94 -26.61
N LYS A 49 3.07 7.00 -26.34
CA LYS A 49 2.84 5.54 -26.47
C LYS A 49 2.37 4.90 -25.17
N LEU A 50 2.23 5.67 -24.09
CA LEU A 50 1.73 5.15 -22.81
C LEU A 50 0.29 4.71 -22.94
N HIS A 51 0.02 3.53 -22.38
CA HIS A 51 -1.33 2.97 -22.27
C HIS A 51 -1.48 2.22 -20.94
N PRO A 52 -2.70 2.12 -20.40
CA PRO A 52 -2.95 1.30 -19.21
C PRO A 52 -2.62 -0.16 -19.49
N VAL A 53 -1.83 -0.78 -18.62
CA VAL A 53 -1.55 -2.23 -18.66
C VAL A 53 -2.69 -3.01 -18.00
N TRP A 54 -3.24 -2.44 -16.94
CA TRP A 54 -4.41 -2.96 -16.24
C TRP A 54 -5.15 -1.84 -15.51
N VAL A 55 -6.39 -2.12 -15.16
CA VAL A 55 -7.25 -1.24 -14.33
C VAL A 55 -7.84 -2.10 -13.23
N PHE A 56 -7.84 -1.58 -12.01
CA PHE A 56 -8.38 -2.26 -10.83
C PHE A 56 -9.49 -1.44 -10.19
N SER A 57 -10.66 -2.05 -10.00
CA SER A 57 -11.75 -1.45 -9.22
C SER A 57 -11.68 -1.93 -7.77
N THR A 58 -11.63 -1.00 -6.83
CA THR A 58 -11.66 -1.32 -5.39
C THR A 58 -13.01 -1.81 -4.91
N GLY A 59 -14.08 -1.48 -5.64
CA GLY A 59 -15.47 -1.73 -5.27
C GLY A 59 -16.04 -0.72 -4.27
N GLU A 60 -15.28 0.34 -3.93
CA GLU A 60 -15.72 1.40 -3.01
C GLU A 60 -15.98 2.69 -3.79
N ALA A 61 -17.19 3.25 -3.65
CA ALA A 61 -17.61 4.46 -4.36
C ALA A 61 -17.24 5.77 -3.63
N ARG A 62 -16.54 5.67 -2.51
CA ARG A 62 -16.14 6.83 -1.68
C ARG A 62 -14.76 7.34 -2.07
N VAL A 63 -14.38 8.49 -1.50
CA VAL A 63 -13.10 9.15 -1.79
C VAL A 63 -11.91 8.27 -1.39
N HIS A 64 -10.94 8.13 -2.31
CA HIS A 64 -9.69 7.41 -2.09
C HIS A 64 -8.54 8.42 -1.97
N GLU A 65 -7.81 8.38 -0.86
CA GLU A 65 -6.66 9.26 -0.60
C GLU A 65 -5.37 8.46 -0.35
N SER A 66 -5.39 7.17 -0.63
CA SER A 66 -4.27 6.27 -0.39
C SER A 66 -3.14 6.54 -1.37
N ALA A 67 -1.95 6.83 -0.85
CA ALA A 67 -0.72 6.76 -1.64
C ALA A 67 -0.32 5.28 -1.78
N PRO A 68 -0.20 4.74 -3.00
CA PRO A 68 0.28 3.38 -3.20
C PRO A 68 1.72 3.21 -2.68
N ILE A 69 1.96 2.14 -1.93
CA ILE A 69 3.29 1.75 -1.45
C ILE A 69 3.70 0.48 -2.17
N VAL A 70 4.91 0.43 -2.70
CA VAL A 70 5.38 -0.69 -3.53
C VAL A 70 6.67 -1.28 -2.97
N ASN A 71 6.65 -2.57 -2.69
CA ASN A 71 7.80 -3.35 -2.25
C ASN A 71 7.92 -4.65 -3.06
N GLY A 72 9.00 -4.80 -3.82
CA GLY A 72 9.32 -6.04 -4.53
C GLY A 72 8.25 -6.51 -5.51
N GLY A 73 7.52 -5.59 -6.15
CA GLY A 73 6.44 -5.92 -7.08
C GLY A 73 5.07 -6.14 -6.43
N VAL A 74 4.95 -5.95 -5.12
CA VAL A 74 3.67 -5.93 -4.40
C VAL A 74 3.29 -4.49 -4.09
N MET A 75 2.12 -4.05 -4.54
CA MET A 75 1.54 -2.75 -4.24
C MET A 75 0.50 -2.89 -3.13
N PHE A 76 0.61 -2.03 -2.12
CA PHE A 76 -0.36 -1.93 -1.03
C PHE A 76 -1.14 -0.63 -1.16
N VAL A 77 -2.45 -0.74 -1.14
CA VAL A 77 -3.38 0.38 -1.16
C VAL A 77 -4.41 0.23 -0.04
N THR A 78 -4.87 1.36 0.49
CA THR A 78 -6.00 1.38 1.41
C THR A 78 -7.23 1.94 0.71
N THR A 79 -8.39 1.53 1.18
CA THR A 79 -9.67 2.08 0.73
C THR A 79 -10.50 2.52 1.93
N PRO A 80 -11.58 3.26 1.73
CA PRO A 80 -12.59 3.45 2.76
C PRO A 80 -13.01 2.12 3.41
N ASN A 81 -13.69 2.20 4.55
CA ASN A 81 -14.18 1.04 5.30
C ASN A 81 -13.09 0.11 5.85
N ASN A 82 -11.95 0.68 6.31
CA ASN A 82 -10.88 -0.08 6.98
C ASN A 82 -10.37 -1.26 6.15
N GLN A 83 -10.05 -1.03 4.89
CA GLN A 83 -9.59 -2.07 4.00
C GLN A 83 -8.16 -1.81 3.53
N VAL A 84 -7.36 -2.88 3.47
CA VAL A 84 -6.03 -2.92 2.85
C VAL A 84 -6.03 -3.98 1.76
N ILE A 85 -5.49 -3.66 0.60
CA ILE A 85 -5.42 -4.57 -0.55
C ILE A 85 -3.96 -4.65 -1.00
N ALA A 86 -3.46 -5.88 -1.15
CA ALA A 86 -2.19 -6.14 -1.81
C ALA A 86 -2.45 -6.59 -3.25
N ILE A 87 -1.75 -5.98 -4.19
CA ILE A 87 -1.94 -6.16 -5.62
C ILE A 87 -0.58 -6.49 -6.25
N ASP A 88 -0.55 -7.46 -7.14
CA ASP A 88 0.60 -7.70 -8.01
C ASP A 88 0.70 -6.57 -9.04
N VAL A 89 1.81 -5.81 -9.04
CA VAL A 89 1.97 -4.64 -9.91
C VAL A 89 2.06 -4.98 -11.39
N ARG A 90 2.42 -6.21 -11.75
CA ARG A 90 2.55 -6.64 -13.15
C ARG A 90 1.22 -7.01 -13.77
N SER A 91 0.36 -7.66 -12.99
CA SER A 91 -0.90 -8.22 -13.49
C SER A 91 -2.15 -7.46 -13.03
N GLY A 92 -2.05 -6.64 -11.98
CA GLY A 92 -3.22 -6.03 -11.33
C GLY A 92 -4.04 -7.01 -10.49
N ASN A 93 -3.58 -8.27 -10.33
CA ASN A 93 -4.31 -9.28 -9.56
C ASN A 93 -4.20 -9.01 -8.06
N VAL A 94 -5.31 -9.20 -7.36
CA VAL A 94 -5.33 -9.16 -5.90
C VAL A 94 -4.58 -10.35 -5.34
N LEU A 95 -3.58 -10.10 -4.51
CA LEU A 95 -2.80 -11.11 -3.81
C LEU A 95 -3.47 -11.51 -2.50
N TRP A 96 -3.93 -10.50 -1.76
CA TRP A 96 -4.77 -10.67 -0.58
C TRP A 96 -5.54 -9.36 -0.29
N ARG A 97 -6.58 -9.48 0.55
CA ARG A 97 -7.41 -8.38 0.99
C ARG A 97 -7.69 -8.55 2.48
N TYR A 98 -7.42 -7.50 3.25
CA TYR A 98 -7.83 -7.38 4.64
C TYR A 98 -8.98 -6.38 4.73
N ARG A 99 -9.99 -6.69 5.50
CA ARG A 99 -11.09 -5.78 5.83
C ARG A 99 -11.47 -5.96 7.28
N ARG A 100 -11.45 -4.86 8.04
CA ARG A 100 -11.94 -4.84 9.41
C ARG A 100 -13.34 -4.27 9.44
N PRO A 101 -14.34 -5.04 9.89
CA PRO A 101 -15.68 -4.51 10.12
C PRO A 101 -15.62 -3.33 11.10
N ARG A 102 -16.36 -2.29 10.80
CA ARG A 102 -16.51 -1.14 11.69
C ARG A 102 -17.63 -1.40 12.67
N ALA A 103 -17.47 -0.97 13.94
CA ALA A 103 -18.55 -0.98 14.90
C ALA A 103 -19.68 -0.05 14.42
N ALA A 104 -20.95 -0.48 14.54
CA ALA A 104 -22.10 0.28 14.03
C ALA A 104 -22.22 1.69 14.67
N ALA A 105 -21.75 1.84 15.91
CA ALA A 105 -21.77 3.11 16.66
C ALA A 105 -20.49 3.94 16.50
N ALA A 106 -19.52 3.50 15.71
CA ALA A 106 -18.26 4.22 15.57
C ALA A 106 -18.45 5.54 14.85
N LEU A 107 -18.13 6.64 15.52
CA LEU A 107 -18.06 7.96 14.93
C LEU A 107 -16.73 8.12 14.21
N VAL A 108 -16.77 8.05 12.90
CA VAL A 108 -15.58 8.27 12.05
C VAL A 108 -15.84 9.51 11.21
N PRO A 109 -15.17 10.63 11.53
CA PRO A 109 -15.39 11.91 10.85
C PRO A 109 -15.10 11.84 9.34
N HIS A 110 -14.07 11.08 8.98
CA HIS A 110 -13.68 10.85 7.58
C HIS A 110 -13.43 9.37 7.35
N ASP A 111 -14.04 8.85 6.29
CA ASP A 111 -13.98 7.44 5.93
C ASP A 111 -12.84 7.14 4.94
N THR A 112 -11.80 7.95 4.97
CA THR A 112 -10.63 7.81 4.12
C THR A 112 -9.45 7.30 4.91
N SER A 113 -8.59 6.52 4.25
CA SER A 113 -7.28 6.13 4.78
C SER A 113 -6.19 6.61 3.83
N ARG A 114 -5.12 7.14 4.38
CA ARG A 114 -4.02 7.76 3.61
C ARG A 114 -2.91 6.78 3.25
N GLY A 115 -3.11 5.49 3.49
CA GLY A 115 -2.19 4.44 3.09
C GLY A 115 -1.69 3.59 4.26
N VAL A 116 -0.62 2.88 4.02
CA VAL A 116 0.04 1.98 4.96
C VAL A 116 1.48 2.41 5.20
N ALA A 117 2.08 1.89 6.28
CA ALA A 117 3.53 1.90 6.50
C ALA A 117 4.07 0.47 6.45
N LEU A 118 5.30 0.29 5.97
CA LEU A 118 5.96 -1.01 5.88
C LEU A 118 7.18 -1.04 6.79
N TYR A 119 7.34 -2.12 7.57
CA TYR A 119 8.58 -2.41 8.28
C TYR A 119 8.70 -3.91 8.57
N GLY A 120 9.88 -4.48 8.36
CA GLY A 120 10.09 -5.92 8.41
C GLY A 120 9.20 -6.65 7.42
N GLU A 121 8.52 -7.67 7.88
CA GLU A 121 7.52 -8.43 7.11
C GLU A 121 6.07 -8.00 7.45
N LYS A 122 5.87 -6.74 7.87
CA LYS A 122 4.57 -6.24 8.32
C LYS A 122 4.10 -5.05 7.51
N VAL A 123 2.78 -4.98 7.38
CA VAL A 123 2.03 -3.83 6.88
C VAL A 123 1.29 -3.22 8.05
N TYR A 124 1.54 -1.96 8.35
CA TYR A 124 0.85 -1.21 9.41
C TYR A 124 -0.22 -0.34 8.80
N PHE A 125 -1.39 -0.42 9.35
CA PHE A 125 -2.58 0.31 8.92
C PHE A 125 -3.22 1.03 10.09
N ALA A 126 -3.49 2.33 9.93
CA ALA A 126 -4.26 3.12 10.88
C ALA A 126 -5.72 3.14 10.44
N GLY A 127 -6.59 2.59 11.25
CA GLY A 127 -8.03 2.57 11.00
C GLY A 127 -8.76 3.79 11.57
N GLY A 128 -9.95 4.04 11.06
CA GLY A 128 -10.75 5.22 11.42
C GLY A 128 -11.28 5.24 12.86
N GLU A 129 -11.14 4.15 13.61
CA GLU A 129 -11.61 3.99 14.99
C GLU A 129 -10.44 4.14 16.00
N ALA A 130 -9.48 5.02 15.70
CA ALA A 130 -8.29 5.27 16.51
C ALA A 130 -7.51 3.99 16.85
N MET A 131 -7.36 3.10 15.88
CA MET A 131 -6.64 1.85 16.02
C MET A 131 -5.44 1.78 15.07
N VAL A 132 -4.43 1.01 15.46
CA VAL A 132 -3.36 0.56 14.59
C VAL A 132 -3.40 -0.96 14.48
N VAL A 133 -3.33 -1.45 13.26
CA VAL A 133 -3.33 -2.88 12.93
C VAL A 133 -2.00 -3.24 12.27
N ALA A 134 -1.37 -4.33 12.68
CA ALA A 134 -0.26 -4.93 11.98
C ALA A 134 -0.71 -6.19 11.26
N LEU A 135 -0.48 -6.24 9.96
CA LEU A 135 -0.77 -7.38 9.10
C LEU A 135 0.53 -8.05 8.66
N ASP A 136 0.50 -9.34 8.49
CA ASP A 136 1.55 -10.08 7.78
C ASP A 136 1.55 -9.68 6.30
N ALA A 137 2.68 -9.22 5.79
CA ALA A 137 2.76 -8.65 4.45
C ALA A 137 2.53 -9.68 3.32
N LYS A 138 2.76 -10.95 3.59
CA LYS A 138 2.61 -12.03 2.60
C LYS A 138 1.20 -12.59 2.55
N THR A 139 0.48 -12.55 3.67
CA THR A 139 -0.82 -13.21 3.80
C THR A 139 -1.99 -12.27 4.07
N GLY A 140 -1.73 -11.04 4.49
CA GLY A 140 -2.74 -10.09 4.95
C GLY A 140 -3.40 -10.48 6.27
N LYS A 141 -2.92 -11.51 6.97
CA LYS A 141 -3.46 -11.91 8.27
C LYS A 141 -3.08 -10.89 9.34
N GLU A 142 -4.04 -10.57 10.20
CA GLU A 142 -3.81 -9.72 11.35
C GLU A 142 -2.86 -10.42 12.33
N ILE A 143 -1.77 -9.73 12.69
CA ILE A 143 -0.81 -10.19 13.69
C ILE A 143 -1.20 -9.63 15.06
N TRP A 144 -1.52 -8.34 15.09
CA TRP A 144 -2.02 -7.66 16.28
C TRP A 144 -2.79 -6.39 15.90
N THR A 145 -3.60 -5.93 16.82
CA THR A 145 -4.28 -4.63 16.77
C THR A 145 -4.19 -3.96 18.12
N THR A 146 -4.15 -2.63 18.15
CA THR A 146 -4.18 -1.83 19.37
C THR A 146 -4.98 -0.56 19.15
N THR A 147 -5.66 -0.11 20.21
CA THR A 147 -6.31 1.21 20.25
C THR A 147 -5.29 2.23 20.71
N VAL A 148 -5.24 3.40 20.05
CA VAL A 148 -4.24 4.45 20.30
C VAL A 148 -4.83 5.73 20.89
N ALA A 149 -6.17 5.83 21.00
CA ALA A 149 -6.89 6.94 21.61
C ALA A 149 -8.21 6.47 22.21
#